data_32c9ccb7e46d113034f2cbe29b71302d
#
_entry.id   32c9ccb7e46d113034f2cbe29b71302d
#
_cell.length_a   1.000
_cell.length_b   1.000
_cell.length_c   1.000
_cell.angle_alpha   90.00
_cell.angle_beta   90.00
_cell.angle_gamma   90.00
#
_symmetry.space_group_name_H-M   'P 1'
#
loop_
_entity.id
_entity.type
_entity.pdbx_description
1 polymer ?
#
loop_
_entity_poly.entity_id
_entity_poly.type
_entity_poly.pdbx_seq_one_letter_code
_entity_poly.pdbx_strand_id
1 'polypeptide(L)'
;MAYDDYINAGKIAGEVRENVRKTDWVGKTVYEICEYVESEIKKRGAKCAFPVNTSINEVAAHYTAEPNDEIEITENDLVKIDLGAQIDGYIADTAVTVCYNPEFDTLVQGAESALSNAMSMMKAGVKSSDVGRTIEKTIKDLGLTPIANLSGHSLEQYTIHAGKSVPNIWSIGSFNFPSEQAFA
;
A
#
# COMPACT_ATOMS: atom_id res chain seq x y z
N MET A 1 22.39 -5.63 8.47
CA MET A 1 22.57 -5.67 7.00
C MET A 1 21.21 -5.89 6.35
N ALA A 2 20.87 -6.99 5.71
CA ALA A 2 19.56 -7.12 5.00
C ALA A 2 18.34 -6.76 5.86
N TYR A 3 18.28 -7.25 7.09
CA TYR A 3 17.16 -6.97 8.00
C TYR A 3 17.08 -5.50 8.40
N ASP A 4 18.21 -4.88 8.68
CA ASP A 4 18.27 -3.46 9.06
C ASP A 4 17.85 -2.57 7.89
N ASP A 5 18.20 -2.94 6.66
CA ASP A 5 17.84 -2.17 5.46
C ASP A 5 16.34 -2.23 5.18
N TYR A 6 15.68 -3.39 5.38
CA TYR A 6 14.21 -3.47 5.36
C TYR A 6 13.57 -2.58 6.43
N ILE A 7 14.08 -2.62 7.68
CA ILE A 7 13.57 -1.79 8.78
C ILE A 7 13.74 -0.30 8.48
N ASN A 8 14.90 0.10 7.96
CA ASN A 8 15.16 1.49 7.63
C ASN A 8 14.31 1.98 6.44
N ALA A 9 14.18 1.17 5.38
CA ALA A 9 13.27 1.47 4.27
C ALA A 9 11.82 1.60 4.79
N GLY A 10 11.39 0.68 5.66
CA GLY A 10 10.06 0.71 6.29
C GLY A 10 9.79 1.94 7.14
N LYS A 11 10.79 2.39 7.91
CA LYS A 11 10.68 3.66 8.68
C LYS A 11 10.49 4.85 7.76
N ILE A 12 11.31 4.96 6.72
CA ILE A 12 11.24 6.06 5.76
C ILE A 12 9.89 6.06 5.04
N ALA A 13 9.46 4.90 4.49
CA ALA A 13 8.18 4.78 3.82
C ALA A 13 7.01 5.13 4.76
N GLY A 14 7.03 4.63 6.00
CA GLY A 14 6.03 4.91 7.02
C GLY A 14 5.95 6.39 7.40
N GLU A 15 7.10 7.07 7.59
CA GLU A 15 7.13 8.51 7.87
C GLU A 15 6.58 9.34 6.71
N VAL A 16 6.96 9.01 5.49
CA VAL A 16 6.45 9.71 4.29
C VAL A 16 4.95 9.47 4.16
N ARG A 17 4.48 8.24 4.31
CA ARG A 17 3.06 7.89 4.27
C ARG A 17 2.25 8.69 5.31
N GLU A 18 2.74 8.82 6.55
CA GLU A 18 2.03 9.59 7.58
C GLU A 18 2.04 11.10 7.32
N ASN A 19 3.07 11.63 6.66
CA ASN A 19 3.09 13.01 6.21
C ASN A 19 2.07 13.24 5.08
N VAL A 20 2.01 12.32 4.12
CA VAL A 20 1.04 12.33 3.03
C VAL A 20 -0.39 12.30 3.55
N ARG A 21 -0.67 11.43 4.54
CA ARG A 21 -1.98 11.32 5.21
C ARG A 21 -2.45 12.65 5.82
N LYS A 22 -1.54 13.46 6.32
CA LYS A 22 -1.83 14.72 7.05
C LYS A 22 -1.84 15.95 6.16
N THR A 23 -1.37 15.82 4.93
CA THR A 23 -1.31 16.92 3.97
C THR A 23 -2.66 17.07 3.28
N ASP A 24 -3.11 18.32 3.14
CA ASP A 24 -4.28 18.62 2.32
C ASP A 24 -3.86 18.71 0.84
N TRP A 25 -4.49 17.88 0.02
CA TRP A 25 -4.20 17.76 -1.40
C TRP A 25 -5.23 18.43 -2.29
N VAL A 26 -6.31 19.00 -1.76
CA VAL A 26 -7.32 19.70 -2.56
C VAL A 26 -6.68 20.83 -3.36
N GLY A 27 -6.95 20.86 -4.66
CA GLY A 27 -6.35 21.82 -5.61
C GLY A 27 -4.91 21.48 -6.02
N LYS A 28 -4.37 20.34 -5.62
CA LYS A 28 -3.09 19.82 -6.10
C LYS A 28 -3.30 18.82 -7.21
N THR A 29 -2.40 18.81 -8.19
CA THR A 29 -2.42 17.81 -9.25
C THR A 29 -1.84 16.46 -8.79
N VAL A 30 -2.23 15.38 -9.44
CA VAL A 30 -1.62 14.06 -9.21
C VAL A 30 -0.11 14.10 -9.45
N TYR A 31 0.35 14.90 -10.40
CA TYR A 31 1.78 15.12 -10.66
C TYR A 31 2.49 15.76 -9.46
N GLU A 32 1.93 16.83 -8.88
CA GLU A 32 2.49 17.49 -7.70
C GLU A 32 2.58 16.53 -6.50
N ILE A 33 1.59 15.63 -6.33
CA ILE A 33 1.59 14.61 -5.27
C ILE A 33 2.74 13.63 -5.50
N CYS A 34 2.88 13.08 -6.70
CA CYS A 34 3.96 12.14 -7.03
C CYS A 34 5.33 12.75 -6.78
N GLU A 35 5.57 13.97 -7.30
CA GLU A 35 6.83 14.69 -7.11
C GLU A 35 7.13 14.98 -5.63
N TYR A 36 6.12 15.39 -4.87
CA TYR A 36 6.26 15.60 -3.42
C TYR A 36 6.71 14.33 -2.71
N VAL A 37 5.98 13.23 -2.90
CA VAL A 37 6.23 11.96 -2.24
C VAL A 37 7.62 11.41 -2.58
N GLU A 38 7.98 11.41 -3.86
CA GLU A 38 9.31 10.97 -4.30
C GLU A 38 10.44 11.85 -3.74
N SER A 39 10.21 13.17 -3.67
CA SER A 39 11.19 14.08 -3.08
C SER A 39 11.38 13.81 -1.58
N GLU A 40 10.31 13.52 -0.86
CA GLU A 40 10.35 13.22 0.56
C GLU A 40 11.06 11.90 0.88
N ILE A 41 10.91 10.87 0.03
CA ILE A 41 11.67 9.63 0.12
C ILE A 41 13.18 9.92 -0.08
N LYS A 42 13.52 10.65 -1.14
CA LYS A 42 14.90 11.00 -1.49
C LYS A 42 15.58 11.85 -0.41
N LYS A 43 14.89 12.84 0.17
CA LYS A 43 15.39 13.68 1.27
C LYS A 43 15.74 12.89 2.52
N ARG A 44 15.09 11.76 2.77
CA ARG A 44 15.37 10.86 3.90
C ARG A 44 16.48 9.84 3.63
N GLY A 45 17.11 9.92 2.46
CA GLY A 45 18.27 9.09 2.10
C GLY A 45 17.92 7.73 1.50
N ALA A 46 16.65 7.48 1.16
CA ALA A 46 16.23 6.31 0.41
C ALA A 46 16.06 6.63 -1.08
N LYS A 47 15.92 5.60 -1.91
CA LYS A 47 15.47 5.72 -3.29
C LYS A 47 14.02 5.26 -3.39
N CYS A 48 13.29 5.74 -4.40
CA CYS A 48 11.98 5.17 -4.71
C CYS A 48 12.15 3.73 -5.18
N ALA A 49 11.31 2.83 -4.69
CA ALA A 49 11.30 1.43 -5.12
C ALA A 49 10.57 1.26 -6.45
N PHE A 50 9.57 2.10 -6.68
CA PHE A 50 8.79 2.23 -7.90
C PHE A 50 8.28 3.68 -8.03
N PRO A 51 7.79 4.11 -9.21
CA PRO A 51 7.15 5.42 -9.35
C PRO A 51 5.92 5.52 -8.46
N VAL A 52 5.75 6.65 -7.77
CA VAL A 52 4.57 6.84 -6.91
C VAL A 52 3.29 6.75 -7.74
N ASN A 53 2.32 5.99 -7.24
CA ASN A 53 1.00 5.89 -7.85
C ASN A 53 0.00 6.74 -7.05
N THR A 54 -0.80 7.54 -7.75
CA THR A 54 -1.87 8.37 -7.16
C THR A 54 -3.16 8.07 -7.90
N SER A 55 -3.97 7.17 -7.36
CA SER A 55 -5.19 6.67 -7.98
C SER A 55 -6.42 7.29 -7.33
N ILE A 56 -7.35 7.84 -8.14
CA ILE A 56 -8.51 8.60 -7.67
C ILE A 56 -9.79 7.78 -7.89
N ASN A 57 -10.67 7.79 -6.93
CA ASN A 57 -12.03 7.25 -6.99
C ASN A 57 -12.07 5.80 -7.50
N GLU A 58 -12.71 5.54 -8.65
CA GLU A 58 -12.86 4.21 -9.27
C GLU A 58 -11.55 3.61 -9.78
N VAL A 59 -10.50 4.40 -9.99
CA VAL A 59 -9.18 3.88 -10.31
C VAL A 59 -8.60 3.25 -9.05
N ALA A 60 -8.57 1.93 -8.97
CA ALA A 60 -8.21 1.22 -7.75
C ALA A 60 -6.73 1.33 -7.41
N ALA A 61 -5.84 1.24 -8.41
CA ALA A 61 -4.38 1.22 -8.24
C ALA A 61 -3.66 1.52 -9.57
N HIS A 62 -2.33 1.68 -9.50
CA HIS A 62 -1.39 1.71 -10.62
C HIS A 62 -1.49 2.93 -11.54
N TYR A 63 -2.17 4.00 -11.12
CA TYR A 63 -2.11 5.26 -11.85
C TYR A 63 -0.91 6.07 -11.36
N THR A 64 0.08 6.29 -12.21
CA THR A 64 1.17 7.24 -11.98
C THR A 64 1.02 8.42 -12.91
N ALA A 65 1.33 9.63 -12.39
CA ALA A 65 1.19 10.84 -13.17
C ALA A 65 2.14 10.85 -14.39
N GLU A 66 1.62 11.24 -15.54
CA GLU A 66 2.46 11.60 -16.68
C GLU A 66 3.09 13.00 -16.48
N PRO A 67 4.19 13.31 -17.17
CA PRO A 67 4.72 14.68 -17.17
C PRO A 67 3.65 15.69 -17.58
N ASN A 68 3.41 16.68 -16.74
CA ASN A 68 2.36 17.70 -16.89
C ASN A 68 0.92 17.17 -16.77
N ASP A 69 0.71 16.11 -16.02
CA ASP A 69 -0.63 15.66 -15.66
C ASP A 69 -1.36 16.77 -14.87
N GLU A 70 -2.51 17.20 -15.39
CA GLU A 70 -3.31 18.32 -14.86
C GLU A 70 -4.53 17.85 -14.05
N ILE A 71 -4.65 16.53 -13.76
CA ILE A 71 -5.75 16.04 -12.93
C ILE A 71 -5.57 16.57 -11.50
N GLU A 72 -6.52 17.41 -11.08
CA GLU A 72 -6.54 18.03 -9.74
C GLU A 72 -7.41 17.24 -8.77
N ILE A 73 -7.00 17.23 -7.50
CA ILE A 73 -7.78 16.65 -6.40
C ILE A 73 -8.86 17.64 -5.96
N THR A 74 -10.06 17.12 -5.76
CA THR A 74 -11.24 17.87 -5.32
C THR A 74 -11.71 17.47 -3.92
N GLU A 75 -12.62 18.27 -3.33
CA GLU A 75 -13.26 17.99 -2.03
C GLU A 75 -14.19 16.76 -2.04
N ASN A 76 -14.37 16.10 -3.19
CA ASN A 76 -15.23 14.93 -3.32
C ASN A 76 -14.44 13.64 -3.60
N ASP A 77 -13.11 13.71 -3.60
CA ASP A 77 -12.28 12.61 -4.03
C ASP A 77 -11.84 11.68 -2.88
N LEU A 78 -11.67 10.43 -3.25
CA LEU A 78 -10.97 9.41 -2.48
C LEU A 78 -9.65 9.11 -3.21
N VAL A 79 -8.52 9.46 -2.59
CA VAL A 79 -7.20 9.45 -3.21
C VAL A 79 -6.34 8.37 -2.58
N LYS A 80 -5.95 7.36 -3.34
CA LYS A 80 -5.02 6.30 -2.91
C LYS A 80 -3.63 6.65 -3.39
N ILE A 81 -2.71 6.83 -2.46
CA ILE A 81 -1.31 7.17 -2.73
C ILE A 81 -0.46 5.99 -2.29
N ASP A 82 0.18 5.37 -3.27
CA ASP A 82 0.99 4.17 -3.14
C ASP A 82 2.44 4.51 -3.39
N LEU A 83 3.29 4.19 -2.43
CA LEU A 83 4.69 4.60 -2.40
C LEU A 83 5.61 3.48 -1.92
N GLY A 84 6.78 3.40 -2.50
CA GLY A 84 7.82 2.46 -2.09
C GLY A 84 9.14 3.16 -1.86
N ALA A 85 9.78 2.83 -0.73
CA ALA A 85 11.16 3.24 -0.44
C ALA A 85 12.09 2.02 -0.47
N GLN A 86 13.34 2.22 -0.88
CA GLN A 86 14.34 1.15 -0.86
C GLN A 86 15.70 1.65 -0.40
N ILE A 87 16.42 0.79 0.32
CA ILE A 87 17.82 0.94 0.70
C ILE A 87 18.56 -0.30 0.19
N ASP A 88 19.51 -0.09 -0.68
CA ASP A 88 20.29 -1.17 -1.32
C ASP A 88 19.44 -2.32 -1.91
N GLY A 89 18.26 -1.96 -2.44
CA GLY A 89 17.31 -2.91 -3.03
C GLY A 89 16.36 -3.58 -2.03
N TYR A 90 16.48 -3.33 -0.74
CA TYR A 90 15.54 -3.81 0.28
C TYR A 90 14.35 -2.87 0.34
N ILE A 91 13.20 -3.36 -0.09
CA ILE A 91 12.01 -2.58 -0.39
C ILE A 91 11.05 -2.55 0.78
N ALA A 92 10.51 -1.36 1.07
CA ALA A 92 9.28 -1.18 1.81
C ALA A 92 8.23 -0.59 0.87
N ASP A 93 7.07 -1.21 0.83
CA ASP A 93 5.94 -0.91 -0.04
C ASP A 93 4.72 -0.66 0.84
N THR A 94 4.05 0.47 0.65
CA THR A 94 2.93 0.88 1.49
C THR A 94 2.06 1.91 0.78
N ALA A 95 0.77 1.93 1.13
CA ALA A 95 -0.17 2.90 0.61
C ALA A 95 -0.97 3.59 1.72
N VAL A 96 -1.58 4.70 1.37
CA VAL A 96 -2.53 5.42 2.21
C VAL A 96 -3.67 5.95 1.36
N THR A 97 -4.86 5.97 1.94
CA THR A 97 -6.02 6.65 1.36
C THR A 97 -6.29 7.93 2.10
N VAL A 98 -6.36 9.05 1.37
CA VAL A 98 -6.89 10.34 1.85
C VAL A 98 -8.29 10.48 1.29
N CYS A 99 -9.27 10.66 2.16
CA CYS A 99 -10.67 10.72 1.79
C CYS A 99 -11.23 12.11 2.09
N TYR A 100 -11.74 12.78 1.08
CA TYR A 100 -12.40 14.09 1.21
C TYR A 100 -13.91 13.98 1.18
N ASN A 101 -14.46 12.84 0.71
CA ASN A 101 -15.89 12.60 0.68
C ASN A 101 -16.30 11.62 1.79
N PRO A 102 -17.05 12.06 2.82
CA PRO A 102 -17.47 11.20 3.95
C PRO A 102 -18.30 9.98 3.56
N GLU A 103 -18.90 9.96 2.36
CA GLU A 103 -19.62 8.78 1.86
C GLU A 103 -18.70 7.56 1.68
N PHE A 104 -17.40 7.78 1.55
CA PHE A 104 -16.40 6.73 1.38
C PHE A 104 -15.67 6.34 2.68
N ASP A 105 -15.99 6.94 3.82
CA ASP A 105 -15.31 6.65 5.10
C ASP A 105 -15.35 5.16 5.46
N THR A 106 -16.48 4.49 5.17
CA THR A 106 -16.61 3.05 5.42
C THR A 106 -15.64 2.22 4.56
N LEU A 107 -15.33 2.66 3.33
CA LEU A 107 -14.33 1.99 2.48
C LEU A 107 -12.94 2.10 3.09
N VAL A 108 -12.57 3.29 3.54
CA VAL A 108 -11.26 3.54 4.19
C VAL A 108 -11.13 2.72 5.46
N GLN A 109 -12.12 2.79 6.35
CA GLN A 109 -12.14 2.02 7.60
C GLN A 109 -12.09 0.51 7.35
N GLY A 110 -12.79 0.03 6.32
CA GLY A 110 -12.79 -1.36 5.91
C GLY A 110 -11.40 -1.83 5.50
N ALA A 111 -10.72 -1.07 4.66
CA ALA A 111 -9.37 -1.38 4.21
C ALA A 111 -8.35 -1.36 5.36
N GLU A 112 -8.38 -0.33 6.21
CA GLU A 112 -7.49 -0.22 7.38
C GLU A 112 -7.72 -1.36 8.40
N SER A 113 -8.97 -1.69 8.66
CA SER A 113 -9.33 -2.79 9.57
C SER A 113 -8.88 -4.14 9.01
N ALA A 114 -9.07 -4.37 7.71
CA ALA A 114 -8.64 -5.59 7.05
C ALA A 114 -7.12 -5.76 7.09
N LEU A 115 -6.37 -4.69 6.81
CA LEU A 115 -4.91 -4.68 6.91
C LEU A 115 -4.44 -4.97 8.35
N SER A 116 -5.02 -4.30 9.35
CA SER A 116 -4.69 -4.50 10.76
C SER A 116 -4.92 -5.95 11.20
N ASN A 117 -6.06 -6.53 10.81
CA ASN A 117 -6.40 -7.91 11.11
C ASN A 117 -5.46 -8.89 10.39
N ALA A 118 -5.14 -8.64 9.12
CA ALA A 118 -4.17 -9.45 8.37
C ALA A 118 -2.80 -9.45 9.04
N MET A 119 -2.26 -8.28 9.35
CA MET A 119 -0.96 -8.12 10.02
C MET A 119 -0.90 -8.85 11.37
N SER A 120 -1.97 -8.80 12.15
CA SER A 120 -2.03 -9.50 13.45
C SER A 120 -1.94 -11.01 13.33
N MET A 121 -2.36 -11.57 12.19
CA MET A 121 -2.33 -13.01 11.90
C MET A 121 -1.04 -13.46 11.23
N MET A 122 -0.35 -12.60 10.49
CA MET A 122 0.82 -12.98 9.70
C MET A 122 1.97 -13.39 10.61
N LYS A 123 2.17 -14.70 10.71
CA LYS A 123 3.26 -15.34 11.47
C LYS A 123 3.77 -16.55 10.69
N ALA A 124 5.02 -16.92 10.93
CA ALA A 124 5.59 -18.13 10.35
C ALA A 124 4.67 -19.36 10.61
N GLY A 125 4.42 -20.12 9.56
CA GLY A 125 3.56 -21.32 9.62
C GLY A 125 2.07 -21.06 9.36
N VAL A 126 1.57 -19.83 9.44
CA VAL A 126 0.17 -19.49 9.08
C VAL A 126 -0.01 -19.62 7.57
N LYS A 127 -1.17 -20.06 7.14
CA LYS A 127 -1.50 -20.16 5.70
C LYS A 127 -1.94 -18.80 5.14
N SER A 128 -1.47 -18.47 3.95
CA SER A 128 -1.88 -17.25 3.25
C SER A 128 -3.38 -17.20 2.96
N SER A 129 -4.02 -18.36 2.73
CA SER A 129 -5.48 -18.46 2.58
C SER A 129 -6.28 -18.11 3.84
N ASP A 130 -5.70 -18.31 5.03
CA ASP A 130 -6.37 -17.95 6.28
C ASP A 130 -6.30 -16.43 6.51
N VAL A 131 -5.19 -15.79 6.10
CA VAL A 131 -5.09 -14.32 6.06
C VAL A 131 -6.11 -13.77 5.07
N GLY A 132 -6.18 -14.32 3.85
CA GLY A 132 -7.17 -13.90 2.85
C GLY A 132 -8.61 -14.05 3.32
N ARG A 133 -8.93 -15.14 4.03
CA ARG A 133 -10.25 -15.33 4.65
C ARG A 133 -10.56 -14.26 5.70
N THR A 134 -9.57 -13.86 6.49
CA THR A 134 -9.75 -12.80 7.49
C THR A 134 -10.00 -11.45 6.85
N ILE A 135 -9.23 -11.11 5.81
CA ILE A 135 -9.45 -9.90 5.01
C ILE A 135 -10.87 -9.91 4.43
N GLU A 136 -11.23 -10.97 3.72
CA GLU A 136 -12.54 -11.14 3.11
C GLU A 136 -13.68 -10.98 4.13
N LYS A 137 -13.56 -11.64 5.28
CA LYS A 137 -14.57 -11.55 6.34
C LYS A 137 -14.68 -10.13 6.87
N THR A 138 -13.57 -9.47 7.18
CA THR A 138 -13.56 -8.10 7.71
C THR A 138 -14.26 -7.13 6.78
N ILE A 139 -13.98 -7.21 5.49
CA ILE A 139 -14.59 -6.35 4.46
C ILE A 139 -16.09 -6.64 4.31
N LYS A 140 -16.48 -7.94 4.23
CA LYS A 140 -17.88 -8.35 4.07
C LYS A 140 -18.74 -8.02 5.29
N ASP A 141 -18.20 -8.08 6.50
CA ASP A 141 -18.92 -7.70 7.72
C ASP A 141 -19.34 -6.22 7.73
N LEU A 142 -18.70 -5.38 6.91
CA LEU A 142 -19.06 -3.97 6.68
C LEU A 142 -20.00 -3.78 5.46
N GLY A 143 -20.47 -4.85 4.85
CA GLY A 143 -21.31 -4.79 3.65
C GLY A 143 -20.55 -4.45 2.36
N LEU A 144 -19.22 -4.52 2.39
CA LEU A 144 -18.34 -4.20 1.27
C LEU A 144 -17.88 -5.47 0.54
N THR A 145 -17.28 -5.29 -0.64
CA THR A 145 -16.72 -6.37 -1.44
C THR A 145 -15.20 -6.22 -1.54
N PRO A 146 -14.40 -7.24 -1.13
CA PRO A 146 -12.95 -7.17 -1.27
C PRO A 146 -12.52 -7.28 -2.73
N ILE A 147 -11.43 -6.61 -3.08
CA ILE A 147 -10.78 -6.74 -4.38
C ILE A 147 -10.15 -8.14 -4.47
N ALA A 148 -10.60 -8.96 -5.43
CA ALA A 148 -10.13 -10.33 -5.60
C ALA A 148 -8.94 -10.47 -6.56
N ASN A 149 -8.72 -9.51 -7.43
CA ASN A 149 -7.69 -9.51 -8.47
C ASN A 149 -6.42 -8.73 -8.10
N LEU A 150 -6.37 -8.16 -6.91
CA LEU A 150 -5.16 -7.61 -6.30
C LEU A 150 -4.81 -8.43 -5.04
N SER A 151 -3.54 -8.45 -4.70
CA SER A 151 -3.03 -9.23 -3.57
C SER A 151 -1.81 -8.54 -2.96
N GLY A 152 -1.55 -8.79 -1.68
CA GLY A 152 -0.23 -8.59 -1.12
C GLY A 152 0.79 -9.55 -1.75
N HIS A 153 2.06 -9.29 -1.58
CA HIS A 153 3.12 -10.08 -2.22
C HIS A 153 4.40 -10.15 -1.38
N SER A 154 5.20 -11.17 -1.62
CA SER A 154 6.54 -11.25 -1.04
C SER A 154 7.49 -10.27 -1.72
N LEU A 155 8.46 -9.78 -0.93
CA LEU A 155 9.53 -8.90 -1.35
C LEU A 155 10.89 -9.62 -1.25
N GLU A 156 11.78 -9.36 -2.21
CA GLU A 156 13.19 -9.73 -2.15
C GLU A 156 14.06 -8.55 -2.58
N GLN A 157 15.36 -8.64 -2.38
CA GLN A 157 16.26 -7.57 -2.77
C GLN A 157 16.14 -7.28 -4.27
N TYR A 158 15.84 -6.02 -4.63
CA TYR A 158 15.56 -5.53 -5.99
C TYR A 158 14.36 -6.22 -6.68
N THR A 159 13.52 -6.93 -5.93
CA THR A 159 12.37 -7.64 -6.51
C THR A 159 11.11 -7.33 -5.70
N ILE A 160 10.24 -6.51 -6.28
CA ILE A 160 9.00 -6.08 -5.62
C ILE A 160 7.94 -7.20 -5.59
N HIS A 161 7.85 -8.04 -6.62
CA HIS A 161 6.96 -9.19 -6.68
C HIS A 161 7.76 -10.49 -6.68
N ALA A 162 8.10 -11.00 -5.49
CA ALA A 162 9.00 -12.14 -5.32
C ALA A 162 8.29 -13.51 -5.33
N GLY A 163 7.16 -13.60 -6.04
CA GLY A 163 6.53 -14.87 -6.43
C GLY A 163 5.51 -15.46 -5.47
N LYS A 164 5.40 -15.00 -4.20
CA LYS A 164 4.32 -15.41 -3.30
C LYS A 164 3.26 -14.32 -3.23
N SER A 165 1.98 -14.69 -3.41
CA SER A 165 0.84 -13.76 -3.31
C SER A 165 0.03 -14.02 -2.05
N VAL A 166 -0.30 -12.94 -1.33
CA VAL A 166 -1.22 -12.97 -0.18
C VAL A 166 -2.59 -12.51 -0.66
N PRO A 167 -3.57 -13.40 -0.79
CA PRO A 167 -4.86 -13.05 -1.38
C PRO A 167 -5.71 -12.19 -0.45
N ASN A 168 -6.58 -11.35 -1.00
CA ASN A 168 -7.58 -10.59 -0.25
C ASN A 168 -8.88 -11.36 0.01
N ILE A 169 -8.99 -12.57 -0.54
CA ILE A 169 -10.12 -13.49 -0.34
C ILE A 169 -9.59 -14.89 -0.06
N TRP A 170 -10.43 -15.75 0.47
CA TRP A 170 -10.06 -17.16 0.57
C TRP A 170 -9.75 -17.75 -0.82
N SER A 171 -8.65 -18.48 -0.93
CA SER A 171 -8.22 -19.10 -2.19
C SER A 171 -7.62 -20.47 -1.99
N ILE A 172 -7.69 -21.31 -3.03
CA ILE A 172 -6.99 -22.59 -3.12
C ILE A 172 -5.53 -22.33 -3.55
N GLY A 173 -4.58 -23.13 -3.07
CA GLY A 173 -3.16 -22.99 -3.46
C GLY A 173 -2.35 -22.08 -2.56
N SER A 174 -2.73 -22.03 -1.28
CA SER A 174 -2.01 -21.26 -0.25
C SER A 174 -0.61 -21.83 0.06
N PHE A 175 0.27 -20.94 0.50
CA PHE A 175 1.56 -21.30 1.12
C PHE A 175 1.51 -20.99 2.62
N ASN A 176 2.44 -21.58 3.39
CA ASN A 176 2.66 -21.17 4.77
C ASN A 176 3.72 -20.07 4.81
N PHE A 177 3.46 -18.99 5.56
CA PHE A 177 4.43 -17.91 5.71
C PHE A 177 5.75 -18.45 6.26
N PRO A 178 6.88 -18.18 5.60
CA PRO A 178 8.21 -18.52 6.11
C PRO A 178 8.61 -17.60 7.28
N SER A 179 9.65 -18.00 8.02
CA SER A 179 10.14 -17.24 9.18
C SER A 179 10.94 -15.97 8.81
N GLU A 180 11.49 -15.92 7.61
CA GLU A 180 12.44 -14.86 7.21
C GLU A 180 12.15 -14.39 5.78
N GLN A 181 11.01 -13.71 5.61
CA GLN A 181 10.66 -13.08 4.34
C GLN A 181 9.83 -11.83 4.57
N ALA A 182 10.11 -10.76 3.84
CA ALA A 182 9.29 -9.56 3.83
C ALA A 182 8.08 -9.73 2.89
N PHE A 183 6.98 -9.08 3.27
CA PHE A 183 5.73 -9.02 2.50
C PHE A 183 5.18 -7.59 2.52
N ALA A 184 4.47 -7.21 1.46
CA ALA A 184 3.68 -6.00 1.32
C ALA A 184 2.24 -6.37 0.98
#